data_4a1e70790cfe1a8fe1eb5b71ebd3abf6
#
_entry.id   4a1e70790cfe1a8fe1eb5b71ebd3abf6
#
_cell.length_a   1.000
_cell.length_b   1.000
_cell.length_c   1.000
_cell.angle_alpha   90.00
_cell.angle_beta   90.00
_cell.angle_gamma   90.00
#
_symmetry.space_group_name_H-M   'P 1'
#
loop_
_entity.id
_entity.type
_entity.pdbx_description
1 polymer ?
#
loop_
_entity_poly.entity_id
_entity_poly.type
_entity_poly.pdbx_seq_one_letter_code
_entity_poly.pdbx_strand_id
1 'polypeptide(L)'
;RSDFEGIFKAMEGRPVTIRLLDPPLHEFLPTAEEDIRALADDMGLTYEYVKGTIESLHENNPMMGFRGCRLPVKYPEIAEMQTRAIIEAAINVKAECGYDIVPEIMIPLTCEFKELKYVSNIVKATAEKVKEEKGSDLKYLVGTMIEIPRAALTADEIAKEAEFFSFGTNDLTQMTFGFSRDDAGKFLDAYYEKKIYESDPFARLDQTGVGRLIAVSYTHLRAHETCADL
;
A
#
# COMPACT_ATOMS: atom_id res chain seq x y z
N ARG A 1 -12.97 0.22 -10.57
CA ARG A 1 -13.23 -1.15 -11.02
C ARG A 1 -12.78 -1.36 -12.45
N SER A 2 -13.19 -0.52 -13.39
CA SER A 2 -12.84 -0.66 -14.82
C SER A 2 -11.33 -0.77 -15.07
N ASP A 3 -10.52 -0.02 -14.34
CA ASP A 3 -9.07 -0.02 -14.46
C ASP A 3 -8.49 -1.39 -14.04
N PHE A 4 -9.01 -1.97 -12.95
CA PHE A 4 -8.62 -3.31 -12.52
C PHE A 4 -9.05 -4.39 -13.52
N GLU A 5 -10.23 -4.27 -14.13
CA GLU A 5 -10.66 -5.17 -15.21
C GLU A 5 -9.67 -5.11 -16.39
N GLY A 6 -9.24 -3.89 -16.77
CA GLY A 6 -8.22 -3.70 -17.80
C GLY A 6 -6.88 -4.37 -17.46
N ILE A 7 -6.43 -4.24 -16.21
CA ILE A 7 -5.20 -4.89 -15.72
C ILE A 7 -5.33 -6.41 -15.77
N PHE A 8 -6.39 -6.98 -15.21
CA PHE A 8 -6.58 -8.43 -15.19
C PHE A 8 -6.69 -9.02 -16.59
N LYS A 9 -7.34 -8.32 -17.54
CA LYS A 9 -7.38 -8.73 -18.95
C LYS A 9 -6.00 -8.73 -19.59
N ALA A 10 -5.22 -7.68 -19.38
CA ALA A 10 -3.86 -7.57 -19.92
C ALA A 10 -2.90 -8.61 -19.33
N MET A 11 -3.13 -9.04 -18.09
CA MET A 11 -2.29 -10.02 -17.39
C MET A 11 -2.63 -11.47 -17.73
N GLU A 12 -3.79 -11.76 -18.35
CA GLU A 12 -4.15 -13.09 -18.87
C GLU A 12 -4.00 -14.22 -17.85
N GLY A 13 -4.45 -14.01 -16.62
CA GLY A 13 -4.35 -14.99 -15.51
C GLY A 13 -2.99 -15.02 -14.78
N ARG A 14 -2.02 -14.19 -15.17
CA ARG A 14 -0.77 -14.05 -14.41
C ARG A 14 -1.04 -13.36 -13.06
N PRO A 15 -0.21 -13.61 -12.03
CA PRO A 15 -0.36 -12.97 -10.73
C PRO A 15 -0.37 -11.45 -10.83
N VAL A 16 -1.27 -10.82 -10.09
CA VAL A 16 -1.40 -9.35 -10.01
C VAL A 16 -1.48 -8.95 -8.55
N THR A 17 -0.45 -8.25 -8.09
CA THR A 17 -0.44 -7.64 -6.77
C THR A 17 -0.96 -6.20 -6.86
N ILE A 18 -2.01 -5.90 -6.12
CA ILE A 18 -2.63 -4.57 -6.07
C ILE A 18 -2.41 -3.99 -4.69
N ARG A 19 -1.65 -2.90 -4.63
CA ARG A 19 -1.46 -2.13 -3.41
C ARG A 19 -2.70 -1.27 -3.14
N LEU A 20 -3.22 -1.32 -1.91
CA LEU A 20 -4.25 -0.40 -1.47
C LEU A 20 -3.72 1.04 -1.47
N LEU A 21 -4.64 2.00 -1.37
CA LEU A 21 -4.33 3.42 -1.43
C LEU A 21 -3.21 3.78 -0.45
N ASP A 22 -2.13 4.35 -0.97
CA ASP A 22 -0.94 4.66 -0.18
C ASP A 22 -0.71 6.17 0.03
N PRO A 23 -0.83 7.04 -1.00
CA PRO A 23 -0.59 8.46 -0.82
C PRO A 23 -1.54 9.13 0.17
N PRO A 24 -1.12 10.21 0.84
CA PRO A 24 -1.98 11.02 1.69
C PRO A 24 -3.20 11.56 0.95
N LEU A 25 -4.32 11.73 1.67
CA LEU A 25 -5.59 12.14 1.06
C LEU A 25 -5.52 13.50 0.34
N HIS A 26 -4.69 14.43 0.83
CA HIS A 26 -4.57 15.75 0.20
C HIS A 26 -4.04 15.71 -1.24
N GLU A 27 -3.32 14.65 -1.64
CA GLU A 27 -2.85 14.48 -3.02
C GLU A 27 -3.97 14.21 -4.02
N PHE A 28 -5.14 13.78 -3.54
CA PHE A 28 -6.31 13.50 -4.38
C PHE A 28 -7.33 14.63 -4.38
N LEU A 29 -7.07 15.70 -3.63
CA LEU A 29 -8.02 16.79 -3.46
C LEU A 29 -7.65 17.97 -4.35
N PRO A 30 -8.66 18.70 -4.87
CA PRO A 30 -8.42 19.86 -5.69
C PRO A 30 -7.74 20.98 -4.89
N THR A 31 -6.87 21.72 -5.56
CA THR A 31 -6.17 22.88 -4.97
C THR A 31 -6.67 24.22 -5.54
N ALA A 32 -7.20 24.21 -6.77
CA ALA A 32 -7.76 25.41 -7.39
C ALA A 32 -9.15 25.73 -6.84
N GLU A 33 -9.41 27.01 -6.61
CA GLU A 33 -10.70 27.47 -6.03
C GLU A 33 -11.91 27.04 -6.85
N GLU A 34 -11.80 27.07 -8.19
CA GLU A 34 -12.86 26.67 -9.10
C GLU A 34 -13.23 25.19 -8.94
N ASP A 35 -12.22 24.34 -8.82
CA ASP A 35 -12.42 22.89 -8.64
C ASP A 35 -12.99 22.55 -7.25
N ILE A 36 -12.58 23.31 -6.22
CA ILE A 36 -13.12 23.15 -4.86
C ILE A 36 -14.60 23.56 -4.84
N ARG A 37 -14.98 24.62 -5.57
CA ARG A 37 -16.39 25.04 -5.69
C ARG A 37 -17.21 24.00 -6.45
N ALA A 38 -16.69 23.49 -7.56
CA ALA A 38 -17.35 22.44 -8.34
C ALA A 38 -17.58 21.18 -7.49
N LEU A 39 -16.55 20.75 -6.72
CA LEU A 39 -16.68 19.62 -5.80
C LEU A 39 -17.71 19.88 -4.70
N ALA A 40 -17.75 21.09 -4.13
CA ALA A 40 -18.73 21.47 -3.12
C ALA A 40 -20.16 21.41 -3.67
N ASP A 41 -20.37 21.93 -4.87
CA ASP A 41 -21.67 21.91 -5.56
C ASP A 41 -22.12 20.46 -5.85
N ASP A 42 -21.21 19.62 -6.37
CA ASP A 42 -21.49 18.20 -6.65
C ASP A 42 -21.85 17.40 -5.39
N MET A 43 -21.24 17.75 -4.26
CA MET A 43 -21.50 17.11 -2.97
C MET A 43 -22.70 17.72 -2.21
N GLY A 44 -23.24 18.83 -2.67
CA GLY A 44 -24.28 19.60 -1.94
C GLY A 44 -23.80 20.20 -0.64
N LEU A 45 -22.51 20.56 -0.55
CA LEU A 45 -21.85 21.14 0.61
C LEU A 45 -21.48 22.60 0.36
N THR A 46 -21.15 23.35 1.45
CA THR A 46 -20.65 24.70 1.27
C THR A 46 -19.17 24.71 0.88
N TYR A 47 -18.77 25.71 0.10
CA TYR A 47 -17.36 25.91 -0.26
C TYR A 47 -16.44 25.99 0.97
N GLU A 48 -16.85 26.75 1.98
CA GLU A 48 -16.07 26.93 3.21
C GLU A 48 -15.86 25.62 3.95
N TYR A 49 -16.87 24.75 3.98
CA TYR A 49 -16.75 23.43 4.61
C TYR A 49 -15.77 22.55 3.85
N VAL A 50 -15.90 22.44 2.51
CA VAL A 50 -15.01 21.63 1.68
C VAL A 50 -13.59 22.16 1.76
N LYS A 51 -13.39 23.48 1.62
CA LYS A 51 -12.07 24.12 1.75
C LYS A 51 -11.43 23.86 3.11
N GLY A 52 -12.17 24.06 4.20
CA GLY A 52 -11.67 23.81 5.55
C GLY A 52 -11.29 22.34 5.78
N THR A 53 -12.04 21.41 5.18
CA THR A 53 -11.71 19.98 5.22
C THR A 53 -10.42 19.69 4.45
N ILE A 54 -10.25 20.23 3.24
CA ILE A 54 -9.02 20.10 2.44
C ILE A 54 -7.81 20.65 3.21
N GLU A 55 -7.93 21.85 3.78
CA GLU A 55 -6.87 22.47 4.58
C GLU A 55 -6.50 21.61 5.81
N SER A 56 -7.48 20.99 6.46
CA SER A 56 -7.25 20.11 7.61
C SER A 56 -6.53 18.80 7.27
N LEU A 57 -6.58 18.37 6.01
CA LEU A 57 -5.93 17.17 5.51
C LEU A 57 -4.51 17.43 4.99
N HIS A 58 -4.09 18.69 4.90
CA HIS A 58 -2.75 19.05 4.45
C HIS A 58 -1.70 18.62 5.47
N GLU A 59 -0.64 17.95 4.99
CA GLU A 59 0.42 17.42 5.83
C GLU A 59 1.75 18.14 5.63
N ASN A 60 2.48 18.36 6.74
CA ASN A 60 3.82 18.94 6.69
C ASN A 60 4.88 17.94 6.21
N ASN A 61 4.69 16.67 6.50
CA ASN A 61 5.58 15.59 6.07
C ASN A 61 4.75 14.41 5.52
N PRO A 62 4.40 14.41 4.23
CA PRO A 62 3.58 13.38 3.61
C PRO A 62 4.14 11.96 3.76
N MET A 63 5.48 11.80 3.74
CA MET A 63 6.12 10.50 3.84
C MET A 63 5.85 9.82 5.20
N MET A 64 5.84 10.60 6.28
CA MET A 64 5.63 10.14 7.66
C MET A 64 4.19 10.34 8.15
N GLY A 65 3.32 10.84 7.29
CA GLY A 65 2.00 11.34 7.64
C GLY A 65 0.87 10.33 7.62
N PHE A 66 -0.33 10.83 7.35
CA PHE A 66 -1.57 10.08 7.34
C PHE A 66 -1.81 9.44 5.97
N ARG A 67 -1.17 8.31 5.74
CA ARG A 67 -1.17 7.55 4.48
C ARG A 67 -1.17 6.04 4.73
N GLY A 68 -1.24 5.26 3.66
CA GLY A 68 -1.13 3.81 3.68
C GLY A 68 -2.17 3.16 4.58
N CYS A 69 -1.78 2.16 5.36
CA CYS A 69 -2.69 1.44 6.25
C CYS A 69 -3.35 2.32 7.31
N ARG A 70 -2.81 3.51 7.59
CA ARG A 70 -3.40 4.47 8.53
C ARG A 70 -4.73 5.04 8.03
N LEU A 71 -4.90 5.12 6.69
CA LEU A 71 -6.15 5.58 6.08
C LEU A 71 -7.32 4.67 6.45
N PRO A 72 -7.31 3.36 6.15
CA PRO A 72 -8.41 2.47 6.50
C PRO A 72 -8.53 2.19 8.00
N VAL A 73 -7.50 2.43 8.80
CA VAL A 73 -7.65 2.38 10.27
C VAL A 73 -8.60 3.48 10.74
N LYS A 74 -8.57 4.67 10.15
CA LYS A 74 -9.45 5.80 10.48
C LYS A 74 -10.73 5.82 9.64
N TYR A 75 -10.63 5.45 8.36
CA TYR A 75 -11.70 5.46 7.37
C TYR A 75 -11.81 4.08 6.71
N PRO A 76 -12.40 3.07 7.38
CA PRO A 76 -12.46 1.69 6.90
C PRO A 76 -13.16 1.54 5.54
N GLU A 77 -14.08 2.45 5.21
CA GLU A 77 -14.80 2.50 3.94
C GLU A 77 -13.89 2.66 2.72
N ILE A 78 -12.67 3.19 2.90
CA ILE A 78 -11.69 3.28 1.82
C ILE A 78 -11.20 1.88 1.42
N ALA A 79 -10.86 1.03 2.41
CA ALA A 79 -10.46 -0.35 2.14
C ALA A 79 -11.62 -1.19 1.62
N GLU A 80 -12.83 -0.99 2.15
CA GLU A 80 -14.04 -1.66 1.66
C GLU A 80 -14.28 -1.35 0.18
N MET A 81 -14.24 -0.08 -0.20
CA MET A 81 -14.45 0.37 -1.59
C MET A 81 -13.42 -0.22 -2.53
N GLN A 82 -12.12 -0.14 -2.19
CA GLN A 82 -11.05 -0.67 -3.04
C GLN A 82 -11.12 -2.19 -3.16
N THR A 83 -11.31 -2.90 -2.04
CA THR A 83 -11.44 -4.37 -2.05
C THR A 83 -12.62 -4.81 -2.89
N ARG A 84 -13.78 -4.17 -2.75
CA ARG A 84 -14.94 -4.44 -3.60
C ARG A 84 -14.61 -4.26 -5.07
N ALA A 85 -13.96 -3.15 -5.43
CA ALA A 85 -13.58 -2.88 -6.81
C ALA A 85 -12.62 -3.92 -7.40
N ILE A 86 -11.65 -4.40 -6.61
CA ILE A 86 -10.68 -5.42 -7.01
C ILE A 86 -11.36 -6.78 -7.21
N ILE A 87 -12.13 -7.23 -6.22
CA ILE A 87 -12.77 -8.55 -6.24
C ILE A 87 -13.86 -8.61 -7.33
N GLU A 88 -14.69 -7.56 -7.49
CA GLU A 88 -15.67 -7.50 -8.57
C GLU A 88 -15.00 -7.55 -9.95
N ALA A 89 -13.89 -6.80 -10.14
CA ALA A 89 -13.16 -6.81 -11.40
C ALA A 89 -12.56 -8.20 -11.72
N ALA A 90 -11.98 -8.86 -10.74
CA ALA A 90 -11.43 -10.21 -10.91
C ALA A 90 -12.53 -11.23 -11.27
N ILE A 91 -13.68 -11.18 -10.59
CA ILE A 91 -14.83 -12.05 -10.88
C ILE A 91 -15.35 -11.80 -12.30
N ASN A 92 -15.51 -10.54 -12.70
CA ASN A 92 -16.01 -10.18 -14.03
C ASN A 92 -15.09 -10.69 -15.14
N VAL A 93 -13.78 -10.49 -15.00
CA VAL A 93 -12.80 -10.92 -16.01
C VAL A 93 -12.64 -12.44 -16.01
N LYS A 94 -12.70 -13.11 -14.86
CA LYS A 94 -12.74 -14.60 -14.80
C LYS A 94 -13.96 -15.13 -15.56
N ALA A 95 -15.13 -14.53 -15.41
CA ALA A 95 -16.35 -14.93 -16.09
C ALA A 95 -16.31 -14.63 -17.60
N GLU A 96 -15.76 -13.48 -18.00
CA GLU A 96 -15.71 -13.04 -19.40
C GLU A 96 -14.62 -13.78 -20.22
N CYS A 97 -13.42 -13.94 -19.64
CA CYS A 97 -12.23 -14.42 -20.33
C CYS A 97 -11.85 -15.86 -19.99
N GLY A 98 -12.40 -16.43 -18.91
CA GLY A 98 -12.06 -17.78 -18.44
C GLY A 98 -10.68 -17.90 -17.79
N TYR A 99 -10.01 -16.79 -17.47
CA TYR A 99 -8.70 -16.80 -16.82
C TYR A 99 -8.79 -17.26 -15.37
N ASP A 100 -7.78 -18.01 -14.92
CA ASP A 100 -7.62 -18.34 -13.49
C ASP A 100 -6.92 -17.18 -12.78
N ILE A 101 -7.73 -16.28 -12.21
CA ILE A 101 -7.27 -15.04 -11.57
C ILE A 101 -7.26 -15.24 -10.07
N VAL A 102 -6.12 -14.98 -9.45
CA VAL A 102 -5.95 -14.90 -7.99
C VAL A 102 -5.37 -13.51 -7.66
N PRO A 103 -6.21 -12.52 -7.35
CA PRO A 103 -5.70 -11.20 -6.99
C PRO A 103 -4.97 -11.24 -5.66
N GLU A 104 -3.85 -10.54 -5.59
CA GLU A 104 -3.06 -10.34 -4.38
C GLU A 104 -3.28 -8.91 -3.88
N ILE A 105 -3.91 -8.76 -2.71
CA ILE A 105 -4.23 -7.46 -2.11
C ILE A 105 -3.15 -7.13 -1.09
N MET A 106 -2.42 -6.04 -1.34
CA MET A 106 -1.28 -5.62 -0.54
C MET A 106 -1.60 -4.39 0.29
N ILE A 107 -1.46 -4.53 1.62
CA ILE A 107 -1.65 -3.44 2.57
C ILE A 107 -0.32 -2.71 2.76
N PRO A 108 -0.23 -1.40 2.39
CA PRO A 108 1.00 -0.64 2.47
C PRO A 108 1.26 -0.08 3.86
N LEU A 109 2.51 0.30 4.12
CA LEU A 109 2.96 1.10 5.27
C LEU A 109 2.67 0.47 6.64
N THR A 110 2.53 -0.84 6.70
CA THR A 110 2.32 -1.57 7.95
C THR A 110 3.55 -1.51 8.84
N CYS A 111 3.37 -1.17 10.11
CA CYS A 111 4.46 -1.16 11.07
C CYS A 111 4.19 -2.04 12.31
N GLU A 112 2.93 -2.37 12.57
CA GLU A 112 2.47 -3.14 13.72
C GLU A 112 1.54 -4.27 13.28
N PHE A 113 1.68 -5.46 13.88
CA PHE A 113 0.81 -6.62 13.62
C PHE A 113 -0.68 -6.28 13.73
N LYS A 114 -1.07 -5.50 14.76
CA LYS A 114 -2.47 -5.13 14.98
C LYS A 114 -3.06 -4.23 13.90
N GLU A 115 -2.23 -3.36 13.29
CA GLU A 115 -2.66 -2.56 12.13
C GLU A 115 -2.98 -3.48 10.96
N LEU A 116 -2.05 -4.40 10.63
CA LEU A 116 -2.25 -5.35 9.55
C LEU A 116 -3.50 -6.18 9.78
N LYS A 117 -3.64 -6.78 10.97
CA LYS A 117 -4.79 -7.60 11.31
C LYS A 117 -6.11 -6.85 11.20
N TYR A 118 -6.16 -5.60 11.65
CA TYR A 118 -7.36 -4.78 11.58
C TYR A 118 -7.77 -4.53 10.13
N VAL A 119 -6.85 -4.09 9.27
CA VAL A 119 -7.14 -3.78 7.86
C VAL A 119 -7.39 -5.08 7.06
N SER A 120 -6.62 -6.14 7.31
CA SER A 120 -6.82 -7.46 6.71
C SER A 120 -8.23 -8.01 6.98
N ASN A 121 -8.75 -7.84 8.20
CA ASN A 121 -10.12 -8.24 8.53
C ASN A 121 -11.17 -7.49 7.72
N ILE A 122 -10.99 -6.18 7.47
CA ILE A 122 -11.88 -5.40 6.62
C ILE A 122 -11.83 -5.92 5.17
N VAL A 123 -10.62 -6.13 4.65
CA VAL A 123 -10.40 -6.67 3.30
C VAL A 123 -11.06 -8.04 3.15
N LYS A 124 -10.77 -8.98 4.05
CA LYS A 124 -11.31 -10.33 4.02
C LYS A 124 -12.84 -10.34 4.13
N ALA A 125 -13.40 -9.59 5.08
CA ALA A 125 -14.86 -9.50 5.24
C ALA A 125 -15.54 -8.92 3.99
N THR A 126 -14.96 -7.89 3.38
CA THR A 126 -15.49 -7.28 2.16
C THR A 126 -15.38 -8.24 0.96
N ALA A 127 -14.24 -8.92 0.82
CA ALA A 127 -14.02 -9.88 -0.26
C ALA A 127 -15.02 -11.04 -0.19
N GLU A 128 -15.20 -11.63 0.98
CA GLU A 128 -16.18 -12.73 1.17
C GLU A 128 -17.62 -12.26 0.90
N LYS A 129 -17.99 -11.07 1.36
CA LYS A 129 -19.29 -10.48 1.05
C LYS A 129 -19.53 -10.33 -0.45
N VAL A 130 -18.54 -9.82 -1.20
CA VAL A 130 -18.65 -9.67 -2.66
C VAL A 130 -18.74 -11.03 -3.35
N LYS A 131 -17.95 -12.01 -2.91
CA LYS A 131 -18.00 -13.38 -3.43
C LYS A 131 -19.38 -13.99 -3.23
N GLU A 132 -19.97 -13.83 -2.05
CA GLU A 132 -21.34 -14.29 -1.75
C GLU A 132 -22.39 -13.60 -2.64
N GLU A 133 -22.34 -12.26 -2.75
CA GLU A 133 -23.23 -11.47 -3.61
C GLU A 133 -23.17 -11.90 -5.08
N LYS A 134 -22.00 -12.34 -5.55
CA LYS A 134 -21.76 -12.76 -6.95
C LYS A 134 -21.84 -14.27 -7.17
N GLY A 135 -22.00 -15.07 -6.12
CA GLY A 135 -21.98 -16.53 -6.21
C GLY A 135 -20.64 -17.08 -6.73
N SER A 136 -19.51 -16.49 -6.32
CA SER A 136 -18.17 -16.79 -6.85
C SER A 136 -17.30 -17.48 -5.81
N ASP A 137 -16.48 -18.43 -6.28
CA ASP A 137 -15.47 -19.13 -5.49
C ASP A 137 -14.06 -18.53 -5.66
N LEU A 138 -13.96 -17.27 -6.14
CA LEU A 138 -12.69 -16.60 -6.40
C LEU A 138 -11.73 -16.73 -5.21
N LYS A 139 -10.51 -17.19 -5.50
CA LYS A 139 -9.40 -17.16 -4.54
C LYS A 139 -8.70 -15.81 -4.59
N TYR A 140 -8.19 -15.35 -3.46
CA TYR A 140 -7.38 -14.14 -3.35
C TYR A 140 -6.39 -14.30 -2.20
N LEU A 141 -5.34 -13.47 -2.17
CA LEU A 141 -4.38 -13.42 -1.09
C LEU A 141 -4.35 -12.02 -0.48
N VAL A 142 -4.08 -11.94 0.82
CA VAL A 142 -3.90 -10.67 1.54
C VAL A 142 -2.51 -10.65 2.17
N GLY A 143 -1.70 -9.70 1.75
CA GLY A 143 -0.34 -9.54 2.26
C GLY A 143 -0.01 -8.09 2.57
N THR A 144 1.26 -7.83 2.83
CA THR A 144 1.72 -6.48 3.19
C THR A 144 3.02 -6.10 2.50
N MET A 145 3.30 -4.80 2.46
CA MET A 145 4.58 -4.26 2.08
C MET A 145 5.44 -4.02 3.32
N ILE A 146 6.61 -4.64 3.35
CA ILE A 146 7.64 -4.36 4.35
C ILE A 146 8.46 -3.17 3.85
N GLU A 147 8.20 -2.01 4.41
CA GLU A 147 8.83 -0.75 4.01
C GLU A 147 9.15 0.17 5.19
N ILE A 148 8.77 -0.25 6.39
CA ILE A 148 9.11 0.43 7.65
C ILE A 148 10.15 -0.42 8.39
N PRO A 149 11.27 0.15 8.87
CA PRO A 149 12.30 -0.60 9.58
C PRO A 149 11.78 -1.42 10.76
N ARG A 150 10.79 -0.90 11.51
CA ARG A 150 10.15 -1.65 12.60
C ARG A 150 9.46 -2.91 12.07
N ALA A 151 8.72 -2.81 10.96
CA ALA A 151 8.06 -3.97 10.35
C ALA A 151 9.08 -5.03 9.91
N ALA A 152 10.22 -4.61 9.36
CA ALA A 152 11.30 -5.51 8.98
C ALA A 152 11.88 -6.28 10.20
N LEU A 153 12.02 -5.61 11.34
CA LEU A 153 12.53 -6.20 12.58
C LEU A 153 11.52 -7.10 13.30
N THR A 154 10.22 -6.90 13.08
CA THR A 154 9.14 -7.69 13.68
C THR A 154 8.36 -8.50 12.64
N ALA A 155 9.04 -8.90 11.57
CA ALA A 155 8.42 -9.59 10.44
C ALA A 155 7.87 -10.97 10.81
N ASP A 156 8.42 -11.62 11.84
CA ASP A 156 7.90 -12.85 12.44
C ASP A 156 6.49 -12.70 13.01
N GLU A 157 6.21 -11.56 13.64
CA GLU A 157 4.85 -11.26 14.12
C GLU A 157 3.91 -10.93 12.96
N ILE A 158 4.37 -10.14 12.00
CA ILE A 158 3.58 -9.73 10.82
C ILE A 158 3.25 -10.94 9.94
N ALA A 159 4.16 -11.91 9.81
CA ALA A 159 3.96 -13.13 9.03
C ALA A 159 2.83 -14.03 9.55
N LYS A 160 2.39 -13.86 10.79
CA LYS A 160 1.23 -14.61 11.32
C LYS A 160 -0.10 -14.20 10.67
N GLU A 161 -0.15 -13.03 10.03
CA GLU A 161 -1.37 -12.50 9.39
C GLU A 161 -1.20 -12.35 7.88
N ALA A 162 0.00 -12.06 7.37
CA ALA A 162 0.26 -11.83 5.96
C ALA A 162 0.49 -13.14 5.21
N GLU A 163 -0.18 -13.32 4.08
CA GLU A 163 0.01 -14.46 3.18
C GLU A 163 1.19 -14.27 2.22
N PHE A 164 1.66 -13.04 2.06
CA PHE A 164 2.88 -12.71 1.31
C PHE A 164 3.48 -11.39 1.78
N PHE A 165 4.79 -11.21 1.52
CA PHE A 165 5.49 -9.95 1.69
C PHE A 165 5.94 -9.39 0.35
N SER A 166 5.84 -8.07 0.20
CA SER A 166 6.57 -7.26 -0.78
C SER A 166 7.52 -6.31 -0.05
N PHE A 167 8.57 -5.85 -0.70
CA PHE A 167 9.55 -4.96 -0.09
C PHE A 167 9.50 -3.58 -0.77
N GLY A 168 9.08 -2.54 -0.03
CA GLY A 168 9.05 -1.15 -0.47
C GLY A 168 10.40 -0.49 -0.23
N THR A 169 11.36 -0.71 -1.14
CA THR A 169 12.74 -0.26 -0.96
C THR A 169 12.91 1.25 -0.94
N ASN A 170 12.01 2.01 -1.56
CA ASN A 170 12.05 3.48 -1.50
C ASN A 170 11.81 3.99 -0.07
N ASP A 171 10.69 3.62 0.55
CA ASP A 171 10.36 4.05 1.91
C ASP A 171 11.31 3.43 2.93
N LEU A 172 11.68 2.15 2.76
CA LEU A 172 12.63 1.50 3.64
C LEU A 172 14.01 2.19 3.62
N THR A 173 14.47 2.65 2.44
CA THR A 173 15.70 3.42 2.31
C THR A 173 15.58 4.78 2.98
N GLN A 174 14.51 5.53 2.70
CA GLN A 174 14.28 6.84 3.32
C GLN A 174 14.29 6.77 4.84
N MET A 175 13.58 5.80 5.42
CA MET A 175 13.48 5.66 6.87
C MET A 175 14.75 5.08 7.50
N THR A 176 15.51 4.27 6.79
CA THR A 176 16.77 3.72 7.28
C THR A 176 17.89 4.75 7.27
N PHE A 177 17.97 5.57 6.24
CA PHE A 177 18.91 6.68 6.16
C PHE A 177 18.46 7.94 6.90
N GLY A 178 17.17 8.08 7.20
CA GLY A 178 16.61 9.20 7.93
C GLY A 178 16.50 10.50 7.12
N PHE A 179 16.36 10.41 5.78
CA PHE A 179 16.11 11.58 4.93
C PHE A 179 15.12 11.25 3.80
N SER A 180 14.43 12.30 3.34
CA SER A 180 13.52 12.23 2.21
C SER A 180 14.26 12.16 0.89
N ARG A 181 13.81 11.32 -0.03
CA ARG A 181 14.30 11.26 -1.41
C ARG A 181 14.17 12.61 -2.13
N ASP A 182 13.06 13.31 -1.90
CA ASP A 182 12.75 14.58 -2.56
C ASP A 182 13.66 15.72 -2.06
N ASP A 183 14.12 15.64 -0.81
CA ASP A 183 15.02 16.63 -0.21
C ASP A 183 16.50 16.28 -0.32
N ALA A 184 16.83 15.04 -0.59
CA ALA A 184 18.20 14.51 -0.57
C ALA A 184 19.12 15.21 -1.58
N GLY A 185 18.62 15.67 -2.72
CA GLY A 185 19.37 16.42 -3.72
C GLY A 185 20.03 17.70 -3.18
N LYS A 186 19.54 18.26 -2.07
CA LYS A 186 20.11 19.46 -1.44
C LYS A 186 21.50 19.23 -0.81
N PHE A 187 21.87 18.00 -0.51
CA PHE A 187 23.11 17.66 0.21
C PHE A 187 23.88 16.46 -0.33
N LEU A 188 23.26 15.55 -1.09
CA LEU A 188 23.91 14.32 -1.56
C LEU A 188 25.12 14.60 -2.47
N ASP A 189 25.08 15.65 -3.29
CA ASP A 189 26.22 16.03 -4.14
C ASP A 189 27.50 16.25 -3.31
N ALA A 190 27.38 16.92 -2.16
CA ALA A 190 28.51 17.13 -1.25
C ALA A 190 29.01 15.81 -0.63
N TYR A 191 28.13 14.83 -0.43
CA TYR A 191 28.47 13.48 0.07
C TYR A 191 29.27 12.70 -0.98
N TYR A 192 28.91 12.82 -2.26
CA TYR A 192 29.67 12.18 -3.36
C TYR A 192 31.04 12.84 -3.56
N GLU A 193 31.11 14.16 -3.57
CA GLU A 193 32.37 14.90 -3.66
C GLU A 193 33.35 14.52 -2.54
N LYS A 194 32.84 14.35 -1.33
CA LYS A 194 33.62 13.97 -0.15
C LYS A 194 33.84 12.46 -0.03
N LYS A 195 33.32 11.67 -0.95
CA LYS A 195 33.39 10.20 -0.96
C LYS A 195 32.83 9.55 0.33
N ILE A 196 31.79 10.17 0.92
CA ILE A 196 31.04 9.59 2.05
C ILE A 196 30.11 8.50 1.54
N TYR A 197 29.43 8.75 0.41
CA TYR A 197 28.69 7.73 -0.33
C TYR A 197 29.36 7.49 -1.68
N GLU A 198 29.42 6.22 -2.09
CA GLU A 198 29.95 5.81 -3.39
C GLU A 198 28.91 5.98 -4.51
N SER A 199 27.63 5.89 -4.16
CA SER A 199 26.51 5.99 -5.09
C SER A 199 25.25 6.45 -4.37
N ASP A 200 24.27 6.90 -5.15
CA ASP A 200 22.94 7.26 -4.67
C ASP A 200 22.26 6.02 -4.05
N PRO A 201 21.86 6.08 -2.75
CA PRO A 201 21.19 4.99 -2.08
C PRO A 201 19.81 4.66 -2.65
N PHE A 202 19.22 5.56 -3.46
CA PHE A 202 17.97 5.31 -4.19
C PHE A 202 18.18 4.67 -5.57
N ALA A 203 19.36 4.84 -6.16
CA ALA A 203 19.72 4.23 -7.45
C ALA A 203 20.23 2.79 -7.28
N ARG A 204 20.84 2.48 -6.15
CA ARG A 204 21.32 1.13 -5.81
C ARG A 204 20.95 0.77 -4.39
N LEU A 205 20.43 -0.45 -4.22
CA LEU A 205 20.07 -0.96 -2.91
C LEU A 205 21.28 -0.94 -1.97
N ASP A 206 21.16 -0.25 -0.84
CA ASP A 206 22.11 -0.33 0.26
C ASP A 206 22.11 -1.72 0.88
N GLN A 207 23.13 -2.50 0.57
CA GLN A 207 23.26 -3.89 1.08
C GLN A 207 23.58 -3.93 2.57
N THR A 208 24.18 -2.88 3.11
CA THR A 208 24.69 -2.85 4.49
C THR A 208 23.59 -2.57 5.52
N GLY A 209 22.69 -1.64 5.25
CA GLY A 209 21.58 -1.28 6.13
C GLY A 209 20.27 -1.88 5.64
N VAL A 210 19.76 -1.37 4.51
CA VAL A 210 18.46 -1.77 3.94
C VAL A 210 18.45 -3.25 3.57
N GLY A 211 19.51 -3.75 2.94
CA GLY A 211 19.64 -5.16 2.56
C GLY A 211 19.60 -6.10 3.75
N ARG A 212 20.17 -5.69 4.90
CA ARG A 212 20.09 -6.48 6.14
C ARG A 212 18.66 -6.54 6.69
N LEU A 213 17.91 -5.44 6.64
CA LEU A 213 16.51 -5.42 7.06
C LEU A 213 15.66 -6.35 6.19
N ILE A 214 15.88 -6.35 4.88
CA ILE A 214 15.22 -7.27 3.94
C ILE A 214 15.59 -8.72 4.28
N ALA A 215 16.85 -9.03 4.50
CA ALA A 215 17.31 -10.37 4.82
C ALA A 215 16.72 -10.90 6.13
N VAL A 216 16.62 -10.07 7.17
CA VAL A 216 15.96 -10.41 8.44
C VAL A 216 14.50 -10.75 8.19
N SER A 217 13.77 -9.88 7.49
CA SER A 217 12.34 -10.09 7.19
C SER A 217 12.09 -11.36 6.38
N TYR A 218 12.91 -11.61 5.37
CA TYR A 218 12.81 -12.82 4.55
C TYR A 218 13.06 -14.09 5.34
N THR A 219 14.05 -14.07 6.25
CA THR A 219 14.36 -15.21 7.12
C THR A 219 13.17 -15.53 8.04
N HIS A 220 12.54 -14.52 8.60
CA HIS A 220 11.37 -14.70 9.46
C HIS A 220 10.15 -15.22 8.69
N LEU A 221 9.89 -14.72 7.48
CA LEU A 221 8.81 -15.23 6.63
C LEU A 221 9.00 -16.72 6.32
N ARG A 222 10.19 -17.14 5.88
CA ARG A 222 10.48 -18.53 5.57
C ARG A 222 10.38 -19.46 6.78
N ALA A 223 10.81 -18.99 7.95
CA ALA A 223 10.68 -19.76 9.18
C ALA A 223 9.21 -20.01 9.54
N HIS A 224 8.32 -19.07 9.22
CA HIS A 224 6.86 -19.21 9.43
C HIS A 224 6.24 -20.20 8.47
N GLU A 225 6.61 -20.17 7.19
CA GLU A 225 6.15 -21.12 6.16
C GLU A 225 6.51 -22.57 6.54
N THR A 226 7.74 -22.81 6.99
CA THR A 226 8.21 -24.14 7.38
C THR A 226 7.57 -24.69 8.67
N CYS A 227 7.02 -23.83 9.52
CA CYS A 227 6.29 -24.26 10.71
C CYS A 227 4.82 -24.60 10.44
N ALA A 228 4.26 -24.12 9.32
CA ALA A 228 2.89 -24.43 8.92
C ALA A 228 2.75 -25.78 8.20
N ASP A 229 3.87 -26.33 7.71
CA ASP A 229 3.93 -27.61 6.97
C ASP A 229 4.34 -28.82 7.88
N LEU A 230 4.43 -28.63 9.21
CA LEU A 230 4.71 -29.67 10.21
C LEU A 230 3.49 -29.89 11.13
#